data_7e4c983d109dd10e2040391ea7fd236b
#
_entry.id   7e4c983d109dd10e2040391ea7fd236b
#
_cell.length_a   1.000
_cell.length_b   1.000
_cell.length_c   1.000
_cell.angle_alpha   90.00
_cell.angle_beta   90.00
_cell.angle_gamma   90.00
#
_symmetry.space_group_name_H-M   'P 1'
#
loop_
_entity.id
_entity.type
_entity.pdbx_description
1 polymer ?
#
loop_
_entity_poly.entity_id
_entity_poly.type
_entity_poly.pdbx_seq_one_letter_code
_entity_poly.pdbx_strand_id
1 'polypeptide(L)'
;MEEQQYKLLEGKAVSAQMKQEMAEEVARIKAAGGKIPHLAAILVGHDGGSETYVASKVKTCNEIGFKSSLIRYEADVTEEELLHKVDELNNDPDVDGFIVQLPLPKHISEQKIIEAIDYRKDVDGFHPINVGRMSIGLPCFVSATPAGILELLRRYEIPTRGKHCVVLGRSNIVGKPMATLMMQKAYPGDCTVTVCHSRSENLKEMCLSADIIIVALGVPEFLKGDMVKEGAVIVDVGTTRVPDATRKSGFKLTGDVKFDEVAPKCSYITPVPGGVGPMTIISLMRNTLLAGKKEIYK
;
A
#
# COMPACT_ATOMS: atom_id res chain seq x y z
N MET A 1 -6.15 36.10 -3.98
CA MET A 1 -6.07 34.63 -3.82
C MET A 1 -4.67 34.38 -3.36
N GLU A 2 -4.49 33.99 -2.10
CA GLU A 2 -3.17 33.57 -1.60
C GLU A 2 -2.75 32.34 -2.40
N GLU A 3 -1.57 32.36 -2.98
CA GLU A 3 -0.99 31.21 -3.70
C GLU A 3 -0.87 30.05 -2.72
N GLN A 4 -1.44 28.91 -3.08
CA GLN A 4 -1.37 27.69 -2.26
C GLN A 4 0.10 27.31 -2.09
N GLN A 5 0.63 27.45 -0.89
CA GLN A 5 2.06 27.27 -0.58
C GLN A 5 2.55 25.83 -0.69
N TYR A 6 1.62 24.83 -0.77
CA TYR A 6 1.94 23.41 -0.83
C TYR A 6 1.40 22.77 -2.11
N LYS A 7 2.01 21.66 -2.50
CA LYS A 7 1.55 20.81 -3.61
C LYS A 7 0.94 19.52 -3.08
N LEU A 8 -0.16 19.08 -3.70
CA LEU A 8 -0.75 17.79 -3.37
C LEU A 8 0.01 16.65 -4.06
N LEU A 9 0.30 15.60 -3.29
CA LEU A 9 0.73 14.30 -3.82
C LEU A 9 -0.52 13.50 -4.19
N GLU A 10 -1.04 13.74 -5.38
CA GLU A 10 -2.32 13.18 -5.86
C GLU A 10 -2.18 11.74 -6.34
N GLY A 11 -2.29 10.79 -5.43
CA GLY A 11 -2.21 9.36 -5.75
C GLY A 11 -3.30 8.90 -6.72
N LYS A 12 -4.48 9.53 -6.69
CA LYS A 12 -5.55 9.26 -7.66
C LYS A 12 -5.12 9.56 -9.11
N ALA A 13 -4.43 10.66 -9.34
CA ALA A 13 -3.93 11.03 -10.67
C ALA A 13 -2.82 10.06 -11.12
N VAL A 14 -1.84 9.79 -10.25
CA VAL A 14 -0.74 8.86 -10.53
C VAL A 14 -1.26 7.44 -10.76
N SER A 15 -2.19 6.96 -9.94
CA SER A 15 -2.76 5.62 -10.13
C SER A 15 -3.55 5.48 -11.43
N ALA A 16 -4.24 6.53 -11.88
CA ALA A 16 -4.92 6.54 -13.17
C ALA A 16 -3.93 6.42 -14.34
N GLN A 17 -2.82 7.13 -14.27
CA GLN A 17 -1.73 7.07 -15.25
C GLN A 17 -1.09 5.68 -15.30
N MET A 18 -0.72 5.12 -14.14
CA MET A 18 -0.19 3.75 -14.05
C MET A 18 -1.17 2.69 -14.56
N LYS A 19 -2.48 2.89 -14.32
CA LYS A 19 -3.52 2.00 -14.84
C LYS A 19 -3.54 1.99 -16.36
N GLN A 20 -3.44 3.16 -16.99
CA GLN A 20 -3.36 3.25 -18.45
C GLN A 20 -2.08 2.58 -18.99
N GLU A 21 -0.91 2.86 -18.40
CA GLU A 21 0.36 2.25 -18.76
C GLU A 21 0.28 0.71 -18.71
N MET A 22 -0.33 0.16 -17.66
CA MET A 22 -0.51 -1.30 -17.53
C MET A 22 -1.56 -1.86 -18.50
N ALA A 23 -2.64 -1.14 -18.77
CA ALA A 23 -3.63 -1.58 -19.77
C ALA A 23 -3.02 -1.67 -21.19
N GLU A 24 -2.18 -0.72 -21.56
CA GLU A 24 -1.44 -0.77 -22.81
C GLU A 24 -0.46 -1.95 -22.87
N GLU A 25 0.23 -2.26 -21.75
CA GLU A 25 1.13 -3.42 -21.68
C GLU A 25 0.36 -4.73 -21.80
N VAL A 26 -0.79 -4.86 -21.11
CA VAL A 26 -1.66 -6.05 -21.22
C VAL A 26 -2.20 -6.23 -22.64
N ALA A 27 -2.55 -5.13 -23.31
CA ALA A 27 -2.98 -5.17 -24.70
C ALA A 27 -1.86 -5.69 -25.61
N ARG A 28 -0.61 -5.27 -25.38
CA ARG A 28 0.57 -5.80 -26.11
C ARG A 28 0.79 -7.29 -25.84
N ILE A 29 0.71 -7.72 -24.60
CA ILE A 29 0.82 -9.15 -24.22
C ILE A 29 -0.25 -9.97 -24.95
N LYS A 30 -1.50 -9.51 -24.93
CA LYS A 30 -2.62 -10.18 -25.59
C LYS A 30 -2.44 -10.26 -27.11
N ALA A 31 -2.02 -9.16 -27.75
CA ALA A 31 -1.76 -9.12 -29.18
C ALA A 31 -0.62 -10.05 -29.62
N ALA A 32 0.36 -10.28 -28.75
CA ALA A 32 1.44 -11.23 -28.94
C ALA A 32 1.07 -12.68 -28.64
N GLY A 33 -0.19 -12.97 -28.25
CA GLY A 33 -0.63 -14.32 -27.87
C GLY A 33 -0.11 -14.77 -26.49
N GLY A 34 0.39 -13.85 -25.67
CA GLY A 34 0.88 -14.14 -24.33
C GLY A 34 -0.24 -14.37 -23.30
N LYS A 35 0.10 -15.00 -22.19
CA LYS A 35 -0.81 -15.24 -21.06
C LYS A 35 -1.19 -13.91 -20.41
N ILE A 36 -2.49 -13.68 -20.25
CA ILE A 36 -3.02 -12.53 -19.51
C ILE A 36 -2.78 -12.73 -18.02
N PRO A 37 -2.20 -11.75 -17.28
CA PRO A 37 -2.00 -11.86 -15.84
C PRO A 37 -3.30 -12.14 -15.09
N HIS A 38 -3.24 -13.06 -14.11
CA HIS A 38 -4.39 -13.49 -13.32
C HIS A 38 -4.15 -13.25 -11.84
N LEU A 39 -4.99 -12.40 -11.26
CA LEU A 39 -5.06 -12.15 -9.81
C LEU A 39 -6.24 -12.90 -9.21
N ALA A 40 -5.99 -13.76 -8.22
CA ALA A 40 -7.03 -14.29 -7.37
C ALA A 40 -7.07 -13.54 -6.02
N ALA A 41 -8.26 -13.39 -5.46
CA ALA A 41 -8.44 -12.78 -4.14
C ALA A 41 -9.35 -13.65 -3.29
N ILE A 42 -8.93 -13.95 -2.07
CA ILE A 42 -9.77 -14.62 -1.06
C ILE A 42 -10.28 -13.56 -0.09
N LEU A 43 -11.58 -13.56 0.16
CA LEU A 43 -12.25 -12.72 1.15
C LEU A 43 -13.00 -13.60 2.14
N VAL A 44 -12.74 -13.41 3.43
CA VAL A 44 -13.38 -14.15 4.52
C VAL A 44 -14.26 -13.21 5.34
N GLY A 45 -15.54 -13.58 5.50
CA GLY A 45 -16.53 -12.79 6.21
C GLY A 45 -17.00 -11.54 5.46
N HIS A 46 -17.68 -10.64 6.19
CA HIS A 46 -18.41 -9.48 5.65
C HIS A 46 -17.94 -8.14 6.23
N ASP A 47 -16.65 -7.98 6.48
CA ASP A 47 -16.12 -6.67 6.87
C ASP A 47 -16.28 -5.67 5.71
N GLY A 48 -17.06 -4.61 5.93
CA GLY A 48 -17.40 -3.64 4.88
C GLY A 48 -16.18 -2.86 4.33
N GLY A 49 -15.11 -2.76 5.12
CA GLY A 49 -13.83 -2.20 4.65
C GLY A 49 -13.17 -3.13 3.64
N SER A 50 -13.02 -4.39 4.02
CA SER A 50 -12.45 -5.46 3.19
C SER A 50 -13.25 -5.68 1.91
N GLU A 51 -14.58 -5.70 1.99
CA GLU A 51 -15.46 -5.82 0.81
C GLU A 51 -15.24 -4.67 -0.19
N THR A 52 -15.19 -3.43 0.31
CA THR A 52 -14.93 -2.24 -0.52
C THR A 52 -13.57 -2.30 -1.19
N TYR A 53 -12.54 -2.74 -0.46
CA TYR A 53 -11.18 -2.88 -0.98
C TYR A 53 -11.09 -3.97 -2.06
N VAL A 54 -11.65 -5.14 -1.81
CA VAL A 54 -11.67 -6.25 -2.78
C VAL A 54 -12.47 -5.88 -4.02
N ALA A 55 -13.64 -5.26 -3.88
CA ALA A 55 -14.42 -4.77 -5.02
C ALA A 55 -13.62 -3.78 -5.89
N SER A 56 -12.85 -2.88 -5.27
CA SER A 56 -11.98 -1.94 -5.97
C SER A 56 -10.83 -2.65 -6.70
N LYS A 57 -10.24 -3.70 -6.10
CA LYS A 57 -9.19 -4.54 -6.71
C LYS A 57 -9.74 -5.26 -7.95
N VAL A 58 -10.88 -5.93 -7.83
CA VAL A 58 -11.55 -6.64 -8.96
C VAL A 58 -11.91 -5.66 -10.09
N LYS A 59 -12.48 -4.50 -9.74
CA LYS A 59 -12.78 -3.46 -10.73
C LYS A 59 -11.52 -3.02 -11.47
N THR A 60 -10.44 -2.77 -10.76
CA THR A 60 -9.16 -2.31 -11.35
C THR A 60 -8.54 -3.40 -12.23
N CYS A 61 -8.60 -4.69 -11.84
CA CYS A 61 -8.21 -5.80 -12.70
C CYS A 61 -8.95 -5.77 -14.05
N ASN A 62 -10.27 -5.63 -14.00
CA ASN A 62 -11.11 -5.58 -15.21
C ASN A 62 -10.77 -4.38 -16.09
N GLU A 63 -10.53 -3.20 -15.49
CA GLU A 63 -10.18 -1.98 -16.23
C GLU A 63 -8.80 -2.07 -16.91
N ILE A 64 -7.85 -2.80 -16.31
CA ILE A 64 -6.51 -3.06 -16.88
C ILE A 64 -6.57 -4.20 -17.93
N GLY A 65 -7.58 -5.06 -17.86
CA GLY A 65 -7.72 -6.24 -18.73
C GLY A 65 -7.07 -7.50 -18.15
N PHE A 66 -6.82 -7.56 -16.85
CA PHE A 66 -6.38 -8.77 -16.15
C PHE A 66 -7.52 -9.77 -16.01
N LYS A 67 -7.16 -11.05 -15.90
CA LYS A 67 -8.05 -12.06 -15.36
C LYS A 67 -8.15 -11.91 -13.85
N SER A 68 -9.35 -12.03 -13.29
CA SER A 68 -9.59 -11.87 -11.86
C SER A 68 -10.53 -12.95 -11.34
N SER A 69 -10.18 -13.58 -10.23
CA SER A 69 -11.02 -14.54 -9.51
C SER A 69 -11.24 -14.08 -8.08
N LEU A 70 -12.50 -14.05 -7.64
CA LEU A 70 -12.87 -13.72 -6.28
C LEU A 70 -13.47 -14.96 -5.61
N ILE A 71 -12.82 -15.40 -4.54
CA ILE A 71 -13.22 -16.54 -3.72
C ILE A 71 -13.72 -15.99 -2.38
N ARG A 72 -14.96 -16.34 -2.02
CA ARG A 72 -15.60 -15.86 -0.79
C ARG A 72 -15.83 -17.02 0.16
N TYR A 73 -15.56 -16.78 1.42
CA TYR A 73 -15.87 -17.66 2.53
C TYR A 73 -16.66 -16.90 3.59
N GLU A 74 -17.54 -17.61 4.28
CA GLU A 74 -18.20 -17.09 5.48
C GLU A 74 -17.21 -16.94 6.63
N ALA A 75 -17.59 -16.17 7.66
CA ALA A 75 -16.70 -15.85 8.77
C ALA A 75 -16.30 -17.05 9.65
N ASP A 76 -17.04 -18.16 9.55
CA ASP A 76 -16.84 -19.41 10.29
C ASP A 76 -15.99 -20.45 9.55
N VAL A 77 -15.47 -20.12 8.36
CA VAL A 77 -14.53 -21.01 7.64
C VAL A 77 -13.38 -21.42 8.55
N THR A 78 -12.99 -22.67 8.51
CA THR A 78 -11.86 -23.17 9.32
C THR A 78 -10.50 -22.75 8.76
N GLU A 79 -9.49 -22.66 9.63
CA GLU A 79 -8.11 -22.40 9.19
C GLU A 79 -7.63 -23.47 8.19
N GLU A 80 -8.02 -24.74 8.42
CA GLU A 80 -7.64 -25.87 7.56
C GLU A 80 -8.25 -25.74 6.13
N GLU A 81 -9.54 -25.40 6.02
CA GLU A 81 -10.19 -25.17 4.72
C GLU A 81 -9.56 -24.01 3.96
N LEU A 82 -9.21 -22.93 4.69
CA LEU A 82 -8.54 -21.79 4.07
C LEU A 82 -7.12 -22.15 3.60
N LEU A 83 -6.36 -22.90 4.39
CA LEU A 83 -5.03 -23.42 4.01
C LEU A 83 -5.10 -24.35 2.81
N HIS A 84 -6.12 -25.22 2.74
CA HIS A 84 -6.35 -26.06 1.57
C HIS A 84 -6.58 -25.22 0.30
N LYS A 85 -7.38 -24.15 0.38
CA LYS A 85 -7.58 -23.23 -0.74
C LYS A 85 -6.31 -22.48 -1.14
N VAL A 86 -5.49 -22.10 -0.17
CA VAL A 86 -4.17 -21.50 -0.43
C VAL A 86 -3.29 -22.48 -1.21
N ASP A 87 -3.27 -23.76 -0.82
CA ASP A 87 -2.50 -24.78 -1.52
C ASP A 87 -3.00 -25.03 -2.96
N GLU A 88 -4.32 -25.06 -3.17
CA GLU A 88 -4.90 -25.13 -4.52
C GLU A 88 -4.43 -23.97 -5.41
N LEU A 89 -4.46 -22.73 -4.90
CA LEU A 89 -4.02 -21.55 -5.66
C LEU A 89 -2.51 -21.53 -5.89
N ASN A 90 -1.72 -22.04 -4.94
CA ASN A 90 -0.28 -22.21 -5.13
C ASN A 90 0.03 -23.13 -6.31
N ASN A 91 -0.77 -24.19 -6.48
CA ASN A 91 -0.58 -25.21 -7.52
C ASN A 91 -1.31 -24.90 -8.83
N ASP A 92 -2.16 -23.86 -8.88
CA ASP A 92 -2.88 -23.48 -10.09
C ASP A 92 -1.96 -22.71 -11.06
N PRO A 93 -1.59 -23.26 -12.23
CA PRO A 93 -0.71 -22.58 -13.19
C PRO A 93 -1.35 -21.38 -13.87
N ASP A 94 -2.69 -21.26 -13.80
CA ASP A 94 -3.41 -20.12 -14.36
C ASP A 94 -3.35 -18.88 -13.46
N VAL A 95 -3.16 -19.06 -12.14
CA VAL A 95 -3.06 -17.98 -11.17
C VAL A 95 -1.60 -17.51 -11.06
N ASP A 96 -1.33 -16.25 -11.43
CA ASP A 96 0.01 -15.66 -11.36
C ASP A 96 0.32 -15.09 -9.98
N GLY A 97 -0.68 -14.59 -9.31
CA GLY A 97 -0.57 -14.11 -7.94
C GLY A 97 -1.93 -14.09 -7.25
N PHE A 98 -1.92 -14.18 -5.93
CA PHE A 98 -3.16 -14.08 -5.17
C PHE A 98 -2.94 -13.41 -3.82
N ILE A 99 -4.03 -12.98 -3.24
CA ILE A 99 -4.07 -12.34 -1.93
C ILE A 99 -5.13 -13.01 -1.05
N VAL A 100 -4.88 -13.01 0.24
CA VAL A 100 -5.88 -13.26 1.26
C VAL A 100 -6.15 -11.94 1.98
N GLN A 101 -7.35 -11.37 1.77
CA GLN A 101 -7.67 -10.04 2.29
C GLN A 101 -7.68 -10.03 3.81
N LEU A 102 -6.83 -9.19 4.41
CA LEU A 102 -6.79 -8.97 5.85
C LEU A 102 -7.76 -7.84 6.27
N PRO A 103 -8.25 -7.84 7.53
CA PRO A 103 -7.96 -8.82 8.58
C PRO A 103 -8.77 -10.12 8.42
N LEU A 104 -8.28 -11.21 9.01
CA LEU A 104 -8.98 -12.48 9.10
C LEU A 104 -9.75 -12.61 10.43
N PRO A 105 -10.76 -13.50 10.52
CA PRO A 105 -11.41 -13.84 11.79
C PRO A 105 -10.38 -14.33 12.83
N LYS A 106 -10.62 -14.03 14.11
CA LYS A 106 -9.65 -14.27 15.20
C LYS A 106 -9.21 -15.73 15.40
N HIS A 107 -9.99 -16.69 14.93
CA HIS A 107 -9.67 -18.12 15.03
C HIS A 107 -8.72 -18.60 13.92
N ILE A 108 -8.41 -17.76 12.95
CA ILE A 108 -7.49 -18.04 11.85
C ILE A 108 -6.20 -17.25 12.07
N SER A 109 -5.06 -17.91 12.02
CA SER A 109 -3.75 -17.26 12.14
C SER A 109 -3.36 -16.60 10.81
N GLU A 110 -3.37 -15.26 10.78
CA GLU A 110 -2.88 -14.50 9.61
C GLU A 110 -1.45 -14.89 9.22
N GLN A 111 -0.59 -15.11 10.21
CA GLN A 111 0.80 -15.49 9.99
C GLN A 111 0.92 -16.85 9.27
N LYS A 112 0.16 -17.86 9.70
CA LYS A 112 0.18 -19.18 9.03
C LYS A 112 -0.32 -19.09 7.60
N ILE A 113 -1.38 -18.28 7.36
CA ILE A 113 -1.91 -18.09 6.01
C ILE A 113 -0.88 -17.40 5.11
N ILE A 114 -0.24 -16.33 5.59
CA ILE A 114 0.80 -15.61 4.84
C ILE A 114 1.97 -16.55 4.50
N GLU A 115 2.45 -17.35 5.46
CA GLU A 115 3.57 -18.28 5.25
C GLU A 115 3.21 -19.47 4.34
N ALA A 116 1.92 -19.83 4.24
CA ALA A 116 1.46 -20.88 3.35
C ALA A 116 1.37 -20.45 1.88
N ILE A 117 1.29 -19.16 1.61
CA ILE A 117 1.30 -18.62 0.23
C ILE A 117 2.69 -18.88 -0.38
N ASP A 118 2.76 -19.41 -1.59
CA ASP A 118 4.03 -19.46 -2.32
C ASP A 118 4.53 -18.01 -2.54
N TYR A 119 5.73 -17.71 -2.00
CA TYR A 119 6.32 -16.37 -2.10
C TYR A 119 6.41 -15.83 -3.52
N ARG A 120 6.42 -16.73 -4.53
CA ARG A 120 6.40 -16.39 -5.96
C ARG A 120 5.04 -15.94 -6.46
N LYS A 121 3.99 -16.17 -5.68
CA LYS A 121 2.59 -15.76 -5.94
C LYS A 121 2.07 -14.74 -4.91
N ASP A 122 2.87 -14.40 -3.88
CA ASP A 122 2.57 -13.41 -2.86
C ASP A 122 2.69 -11.99 -3.41
N VAL A 123 1.73 -11.57 -4.21
CA VAL A 123 1.74 -10.23 -4.83
C VAL A 123 1.41 -9.09 -3.86
N ASP A 124 0.93 -9.39 -2.65
CA ASP A 124 0.84 -8.42 -1.55
C ASP A 124 2.22 -8.10 -0.93
N GLY A 125 3.22 -9.00 -1.09
CA GLY A 125 4.58 -8.81 -0.60
C GLY A 125 4.72 -8.96 0.92
N PHE A 126 3.90 -9.81 1.55
CA PHE A 126 3.90 -10.02 3.01
C PHE A 126 4.66 -11.26 3.44
N HIS A 127 4.93 -12.18 2.52
CA HIS A 127 5.65 -13.42 2.83
C HIS A 127 7.06 -13.10 3.34
N PRO A 128 7.54 -13.80 4.41
CA PRO A 128 8.86 -13.55 5.00
C PRO A 128 10.02 -13.56 4.00
N ILE A 129 9.96 -14.39 2.95
CA ILE A 129 10.97 -14.42 1.88
C ILE A 129 10.97 -13.09 1.11
N ASN A 130 9.80 -12.56 0.70
CA ASN A 130 9.72 -11.27 0.02
C ASN A 130 10.22 -10.13 0.92
N VAL A 131 9.82 -10.13 2.21
CA VAL A 131 10.26 -9.15 3.20
C VAL A 131 11.78 -9.22 3.41
N GLY A 132 12.35 -10.41 3.55
CA GLY A 132 13.79 -10.60 3.69
C GLY A 132 14.56 -10.14 2.46
N ARG A 133 14.11 -10.51 1.26
CA ARG A 133 14.70 -10.07 0.00
C ARG A 133 14.63 -8.55 -0.17
N MET A 134 13.49 -7.95 0.14
CA MET A 134 13.32 -6.50 0.16
C MET A 134 14.35 -5.85 1.11
N SER A 135 14.53 -6.40 2.31
CA SER A 135 15.43 -5.82 3.32
C SER A 135 16.89 -5.77 2.88
N ILE A 136 17.32 -6.71 2.03
CA ILE A 136 18.70 -6.76 1.49
C ILE A 136 18.80 -6.29 0.03
N GLY A 137 17.74 -5.67 -0.51
CA GLY A 137 17.74 -5.08 -1.85
C GLY A 137 17.72 -6.08 -3.02
N LEU A 138 17.24 -7.30 -2.79
CA LEU A 138 17.06 -8.28 -3.86
C LEU A 138 15.69 -8.12 -4.54
N PRO A 139 15.56 -8.51 -5.82
CA PRO A 139 14.27 -8.52 -6.52
C PRO A 139 13.22 -9.34 -5.74
N CYS A 140 12.06 -8.74 -5.46
CA CYS A 140 10.96 -9.35 -4.72
C CYS A 140 9.65 -8.60 -5.01
N PHE A 141 8.53 -9.17 -4.61
CA PHE A 141 7.31 -8.39 -4.50
C PHE A 141 7.37 -7.52 -3.24
N VAL A 142 7.34 -6.22 -3.45
CA VAL A 142 7.31 -5.23 -2.36
C VAL A 142 5.86 -5.03 -1.92
N SER A 143 5.65 -4.94 -0.61
CA SER A 143 4.31 -4.65 -0.05
C SER A 143 3.65 -3.48 -0.76
N ALA A 144 2.39 -3.66 -1.17
CA ALA A 144 1.70 -2.79 -2.12
C ALA A 144 1.62 -1.32 -1.68
N THR A 145 1.31 -1.04 -0.40
CA THR A 145 1.24 0.34 0.11
C THR A 145 2.60 1.03 0.11
N PRO A 146 3.67 0.44 0.66
CA PRO A 146 5.03 0.98 0.54
C PRO A 146 5.49 1.19 -0.91
N ALA A 147 5.25 0.21 -1.78
CA ALA A 147 5.57 0.35 -3.21
C ALA A 147 4.85 1.53 -3.85
N GLY A 148 3.58 1.74 -3.50
CA GLY A 148 2.79 2.87 -3.98
C GLY A 148 3.31 4.21 -3.47
N ILE A 149 3.77 4.29 -2.23
CA ILE A 149 4.37 5.50 -1.67
C ILE A 149 5.68 5.83 -2.40
N LEU A 150 6.55 4.85 -2.62
CA LEU A 150 7.78 5.07 -3.39
C LEU A 150 7.48 5.57 -4.81
N GLU A 151 6.52 4.94 -5.49
CA GLU A 151 6.13 5.37 -6.83
C GLU A 151 5.58 6.80 -6.84
N LEU A 152 4.79 7.15 -5.82
CA LEU A 152 4.29 8.52 -5.66
C LEU A 152 5.43 9.52 -5.49
N LEU A 153 6.37 9.24 -4.57
CA LEU A 153 7.56 10.08 -4.38
C LEU A 153 8.40 10.21 -5.65
N ARG A 154 8.54 9.12 -6.40
CA ARG A 154 9.28 9.09 -7.66
C ARG A 154 8.62 9.94 -8.75
N ARG A 155 7.29 9.85 -8.93
CA ARG A 155 6.53 10.59 -9.96
C ARG A 155 6.50 12.10 -9.69
N TYR A 156 6.57 12.48 -8.43
CA TYR A 156 6.69 13.88 -8.02
C TYR A 156 8.15 14.36 -7.85
N GLU A 157 9.12 13.51 -8.21
CA GLU A 157 10.56 13.82 -8.15
C GLU A 157 11.00 14.34 -6.77
N ILE A 158 10.41 13.81 -5.70
CA ILE A 158 10.72 14.24 -4.33
C ILE A 158 12.17 13.87 -4.00
N PRO A 159 13.02 14.84 -3.64
CA PRO A 159 14.40 14.57 -3.27
C PRO A 159 14.45 13.83 -1.93
N THR A 160 14.98 12.59 -1.94
CA THR A 160 15.06 11.73 -0.75
C THR A 160 16.48 11.55 -0.24
N ARG A 161 17.48 11.59 -1.12
CA ARG A 161 18.88 11.33 -0.80
C ARG A 161 19.41 12.29 0.26
N GLY A 162 19.93 11.72 1.36
CA GLY A 162 20.49 12.48 2.49
C GLY A 162 19.46 13.20 3.35
N LYS A 163 18.16 12.97 3.09
CA LYS A 163 17.06 13.56 3.88
C LYS A 163 16.80 12.76 5.15
N HIS A 164 16.28 13.43 6.17
CA HIS A 164 15.77 12.76 7.35
C HIS A 164 14.32 12.37 7.15
N CYS A 165 14.04 11.07 7.15
CA CYS A 165 12.70 10.51 7.04
C CYS A 165 12.23 9.94 8.38
N VAL A 166 11.11 10.44 8.90
CA VAL A 166 10.47 9.88 10.09
C VAL A 166 9.28 9.05 9.66
N VAL A 167 9.24 7.79 10.09
CA VAL A 167 8.13 6.86 9.87
C VAL A 167 7.36 6.70 11.18
N LEU A 168 6.13 7.18 11.22
CA LEU A 168 5.22 7.01 12.34
C LEU A 168 4.42 5.73 12.17
N GLY A 169 4.73 4.73 12.98
CA GLY A 169 4.17 3.38 12.92
C GLY A 169 5.21 2.32 12.58
N ARG A 170 4.98 1.09 13.05
CA ARG A 170 5.89 -0.05 12.86
C ARG A 170 5.18 -1.36 12.52
N SER A 171 4.07 -1.25 11.80
CA SER A 171 3.36 -2.43 11.31
C SER A 171 4.21 -3.22 10.31
N ASN A 172 3.96 -4.52 10.21
CA ASN A 172 4.67 -5.38 9.25
C ASN A 172 4.31 -5.04 7.79
N ILE A 173 3.13 -4.45 7.57
CA ILE A 173 2.60 -4.20 6.22
C ILE A 173 2.94 -2.81 5.68
N VAL A 174 3.24 -1.82 6.55
CA VAL A 174 3.58 -0.45 6.13
C VAL A 174 4.82 0.08 6.83
N GLY A 175 4.82 0.24 8.15
CA GLY A 175 5.86 0.98 8.87
C GLY A 175 7.25 0.39 8.71
N LYS A 176 7.44 -0.91 8.98
CA LYS A 176 8.73 -1.59 8.80
C LYS A 176 9.19 -1.60 7.34
N PRO A 177 8.34 -1.99 6.35
CA PRO A 177 8.72 -1.91 4.94
C PRO A 177 9.12 -0.49 4.52
N MET A 178 8.36 0.53 4.92
CA MET A 178 8.71 1.92 4.57
C MET A 178 10.06 2.34 5.14
N ALA A 179 10.33 2.04 6.41
CA ALA A 179 11.64 2.35 7.01
C ALA A 179 12.78 1.67 6.25
N THR A 180 12.61 0.39 5.92
CA THR A 180 13.59 -0.39 5.16
C THR A 180 13.82 0.21 3.77
N LEU A 181 12.77 0.51 3.03
CA LEU A 181 12.86 1.04 1.68
C LEU A 181 13.45 2.45 1.62
N MET A 182 13.07 3.33 2.57
CA MET A 182 13.58 4.69 2.61
C MET A 182 15.07 4.78 2.98
N MET A 183 15.63 3.78 3.69
CA MET A 183 17.07 3.76 3.99
C MET A 183 17.90 3.04 2.91
N GLN A 184 17.30 2.34 1.96
CA GLN A 184 18.05 1.66 0.89
C GLN A 184 18.78 2.66 -0.01
N LYS A 185 19.97 2.26 -0.50
CA LYS A 185 20.74 2.99 -1.49
C LYS A 185 20.06 2.89 -2.87
N ALA A 186 18.95 3.60 -2.99
CA ALA A 186 18.10 3.62 -4.19
C ALA A 186 17.36 4.97 -4.27
N TYR A 187 16.71 5.25 -5.40
CA TYR A 187 15.78 6.37 -5.50
C TYR A 187 14.36 5.85 -5.85
N PRO A 188 13.33 6.27 -5.08
CA PRO A 188 13.39 7.00 -3.80
C PRO A 188 14.03 6.15 -2.69
N GLY A 189 14.78 6.79 -1.78
CA GLY A 189 15.53 6.15 -0.70
C GLY A 189 16.74 7.00 -0.29
N ASP A 190 17.81 6.34 0.16
CA ASP A 190 19.06 7.00 0.62
C ASP A 190 18.82 8.01 1.77
N CYS A 191 17.79 7.78 2.59
CA CYS A 191 17.45 8.61 3.75
C CYS A 191 18.14 8.13 5.02
N THR A 192 18.35 9.06 5.96
CA THR A 192 18.45 8.71 7.38
C THR A 192 17.05 8.48 7.91
N VAL A 193 16.76 7.31 8.49
CA VAL A 193 15.39 6.95 8.88
C VAL A 193 15.26 6.79 10.38
N THR A 194 14.26 7.46 10.95
CA THR A 194 13.81 7.26 12.34
C THR A 194 12.43 6.64 12.36
N VAL A 195 12.26 5.54 13.11
CA VAL A 195 10.94 4.90 13.30
C VAL A 195 10.39 5.25 14.66
N CYS A 196 9.20 5.85 14.68
CA CYS A 196 8.51 6.23 15.90
C CYS A 196 7.24 5.40 16.09
N HIS A 197 6.87 5.16 17.33
CA HIS A 197 5.71 4.37 17.72
C HIS A 197 5.14 4.84 19.08
N SER A 198 4.09 4.21 19.56
CA SER A 198 3.36 4.60 20.79
C SER A 198 4.20 4.64 22.08
N ARG A 199 5.44 4.15 22.05
CA ARG A 199 6.37 4.18 23.20
C ARG A 199 7.60 5.03 22.92
N SER A 200 7.62 5.79 21.83
CA SER A 200 8.71 6.72 21.51
C SER A 200 8.59 7.94 22.40
N GLU A 201 9.70 8.34 23.00
CA GLU A 201 9.85 9.60 23.72
C GLU A 201 10.22 10.73 22.73
N ASN A 202 9.98 11.97 23.10
CA ASN A 202 10.32 13.15 22.29
C ASN A 202 9.80 13.11 20.84
N LEU A 203 8.60 12.57 20.67
CA LEU A 203 8.02 12.36 19.34
C LEU A 203 7.88 13.66 18.53
N LYS A 204 7.51 14.75 19.20
CA LYS A 204 7.35 16.06 18.56
C LYS A 204 8.68 16.56 17.99
N GLU A 205 9.74 16.46 18.74
CA GLU A 205 11.09 16.89 18.33
C GLU A 205 11.59 16.05 17.15
N MET A 206 11.35 14.74 17.16
CA MET A 206 11.68 13.87 16.05
C MET A 206 10.92 14.28 14.78
N CYS A 207 9.63 14.54 14.88
CA CYS A 207 8.83 15.00 13.75
C CYS A 207 9.29 16.37 13.23
N LEU A 208 9.60 17.31 14.13
CA LEU A 208 10.11 18.65 13.76
C LEU A 208 11.47 18.60 13.07
N SER A 209 12.29 17.57 13.29
CA SER A 209 13.57 17.39 12.61
C SER A 209 13.46 16.78 11.21
N ALA A 210 12.30 16.19 10.87
CA ALA A 210 12.12 15.43 9.66
C ALA A 210 11.93 16.28 8.39
N ASP A 211 12.58 15.90 7.30
CA ASP A 211 12.32 16.45 5.96
C ASP A 211 11.11 15.75 5.31
N ILE A 212 10.93 14.46 5.63
CA ILE A 212 9.84 13.62 5.13
C ILE A 212 9.21 12.92 6.33
N ILE A 213 7.89 12.98 6.45
CA ILE A 213 7.15 12.21 7.48
C ILE A 213 6.16 11.29 6.78
N ILE A 214 6.25 10.00 7.09
CA ILE A 214 5.30 8.98 6.63
C ILE A 214 4.46 8.56 7.83
N VAL A 215 3.15 8.83 7.79
CA VAL A 215 2.24 8.65 8.93
C VAL A 215 1.36 7.42 8.68
N ALA A 216 1.56 6.37 9.46
CA ALA A 216 0.87 5.08 9.32
C ALA A 216 0.49 4.50 10.69
N LEU A 217 -0.33 5.23 11.44
CA LEU A 217 -0.73 4.92 12.81
C LEU A 217 -2.14 4.34 12.90
N GLY A 218 -3.03 4.71 11.98
CA GLY A 218 -4.46 4.44 12.06
C GLY A 218 -5.17 5.24 13.16
N VAL A 219 -4.62 6.41 13.52
CA VAL A 219 -5.16 7.34 14.51
C VAL A 219 -5.50 8.66 13.84
N PRO A 220 -6.79 8.97 13.64
CA PRO A 220 -7.22 10.17 12.92
C PRO A 220 -6.63 11.45 13.50
N GLU A 221 -6.11 12.32 12.62
CA GLU A 221 -5.62 13.67 12.95
C GLU A 221 -4.54 13.70 14.04
N PHE A 222 -3.71 12.66 14.12
CA PHE A 222 -2.64 12.54 15.11
C PHE A 222 -1.51 13.55 14.89
N LEU A 223 -1.00 13.66 13.64
CA LEU A 223 0.05 14.61 13.29
C LEU A 223 -0.53 16.02 13.16
N LYS A 224 -0.10 16.94 13.99
CA LYS A 224 -0.58 18.32 14.05
C LYS A 224 0.43 19.32 13.50
N GLY A 225 -0.02 20.54 13.20
CA GLY A 225 0.82 21.60 12.64
C GLY A 225 2.02 21.98 13.50
N ASP A 226 1.95 21.89 14.82
CA ASP A 226 3.05 22.18 15.73
C ASP A 226 4.11 21.06 15.81
N MET A 227 3.90 19.95 15.12
CA MET A 227 4.82 18.82 15.01
C MET A 227 5.59 18.79 13.68
N VAL A 228 5.32 19.70 12.75
CA VAL A 228 5.88 19.68 11.41
C VAL A 228 6.68 20.94 11.15
N LYS A 229 7.91 20.79 10.61
CA LYS A 229 8.71 21.93 10.18
C LYS A 229 8.26 22.46 8.82
N GLU A 230 8.58 23.73 8.55
CA GLU A 230 8.33 24.34 7.24
C GLU A 230 9.03 23.58 6.09
N GLY A 231 8.32 23.41 5.00
CA GLY A 231 8.83 22.76 3.79
C GLY A 231 8.89 21.24 3.84
N ALA A 232 8.40 20.58 4.90
CA ALA A 232 8.40 19.13 5.01
C ALA A 232 7.51 18.49 3.93
N VAL A 233 7.81 17.23 3.58
CA VAL A 233 6.98 16.36 2.73
C VAL A 233 6.20 15.40 3.63
N ILE A 234 4.89 15.40 3.53
CA ILE A 234 4.02 14.59 4.39
C ILE A 234 3.26 13.55 3.56
N VAL A 235 3.43 12.28 3.93
CA VAL A 235 2.72 11.15 3.35
C VAL A 235 1.78 10.55 4.40
N ASP A 236 0.51 10.87 4.30
CA ASP A 236 -0.54 10.33 5.15
C ASP A 236 -1.07 9.00 4.58
N VAL A 237 -0.83 7.92 5.31
CA VAL A 237 -1.29 6.57 4.96
C VAL A 237 -2.64 6.24 5.62
N GLY A 238 -3.02 7.02 6.63
CA GLY A 238 -4.24 6.81 7.39
C GLY A 238 -5.50 6.89 6.53
N THR A 239 -6.43 5.96 6.75
CA THR A 239 -7.75 5.95 6.09
C THR A 239 -8.80 5.41 7.06
N THR A 240 -9.10 6.17 8.09
CA THR A 240 -10.07 5.80 9.11
C THR A 240 -11.46 6.33 8.75
N ARG A 241 -12.48 5.48 8.88
CA ARG A 241 -13.88 5.90 8.77
C ARG A 241 -14.30 6.56 10.07
N VAL A 242 -14.63 7.84 10.04
CA VAL A 242 -15.17 8.61 11.18
C VAL A 242 -16.64 8.93 10.92
N PRO A 243 -17.51 8.81 11.92
CA PRO A 243 -18.93 9.20 11.78
C PRO A 243 -19.07 10.63 11.25
N ASP A 244 -19.95 10.83 10.28
CA ASP A 244 -20.27 12.15 9.73
C ASP A 244 -21.72 12.16 9.25
N ALA A 245 -22.59 12.74 10.06
CA ALA A 245 -24.03 12.83 9.79
C ALA A 245 -24.38 13.71 8.58
N THR A 246 -23.45 14.52 8.09
CA THR A 246 -23.66 15.38 6.89
C THR A 246 -23.49 14.59 5.58
N ARG A 247 -22.90 13.40 5.63
CA ARG A 247 -22.69 12.53 4.48
C ARG A 247 -23.81 11.50 4.35
N LYS A 248 -24.25 11.25 3.12
CA LYS A 248 -25.23 10.18 2.83
C LYS A 248 -24.76 8.78 3.29
N SER A 249 -23.45 8.55 3.33
CA SER A 249 -22.85 7.30 3.80
C SER A 249 -22.78 7.19 5.33
N GLY A 250 -23.10 8.27 6.08
CA GLY A 250 -22.96 8.32 7.53
C GLY A 250 -21.52 8.44 8.05
N PHE A 251 -20.51 8.50 7.18
CA PHE A 251 -19.11 8.62 7.55
C PHE A 251 -18.28 9.42 6.53
N LYS A 252 -17.14 9.93 6.99
CA LYS A 252 -16.07 10.46 6.13
C LYS A 252 -14.79 9.65 6.34
N LEU A 253 -13.92 9.64 5.32
CA LEU A 253 -12.56 9.13 5.47
C LEU A 253 -11.67 10.25 5.99
N THR A 254 -10.90 9.95 7.03
CA THR A 254 -9.97 10.87 7.67
C THR A 254 -8.61 10.22 7.75
N GLY A 255 -7.57 10.97 7.43
CA GLY A 255 -6.19 10.53 7.57
C GLY A 255 -5.67 10.64 9.01
N ASP A 256 -4.43 10.22 9.18
CA ASP A 256 -3.71 10.36 10.46
C ASP A 256 -3.12 11.77 10.65
N VAL A 257 -3.22 12.64 9.63
CA VAL A 257 -2.71 14.01 9.62
C VAL A 257 -3.86 14.99 9.80
N LYS A 258 -3.67 15.98 10.67
CA LYS A 258 -4.56 17.14 10.79
C LYS A 258 -4.30 18.08 9.61
N PHE A 259 -4.95 17.79 8.48
CA PHE A 259 -4.64 18.37 7.17
C PHE A 259 -4.59 19.90 7.18
N ASP A 260 -5.61 20.55 7.74
CA ASP A 260 -5.76 22.01 7.71
C ASP A 260 -4.64 22.74 8.49
N GLU A 261 -4.07 22.11 9.51
CA GLU A 261 -2.96 22.66 10.30
C GLU A 261 -1.60 22.37 9.68
N VAL A 262 -1.46 21.20 9.01
CA VAL A 262 -0.19 20.69 8.52
C VAL A 262 0.10 21.15 7.09
N ALA A 263 -0.90 21.15 6.22
CA ALA A 263 -0.74 21.48 4.81
C ALA A 263 -0.08 22.86 4.57
N PRO A 264 -0.47 23.94 5.27
CA PRO A 264 0.16 25.26 5.05
C PRO A 264 1.67 25.30 5.29
N LYS A 265 2.21 24.33 6.06
CA LYS A 265 3.65 24.22 6.38
C LYS A 265 4.42 23.33 5.42
N CYS A 266 3.74 22.54 4.61
CA CYS A 266 4.37 21.53 3.77
C CYS A 266 4.85 22.09 2.43
N SER A 267 5.87 21.45 1.85
CA SER A 267 6.12 21.57 0.41
C SER A 267 5.20 20.63 -0.38
N TYR A 268 4.99 19.42 0.15
CA TYR A 268 4.11 18.41 -0.42
C TYR A 268 3.33 17.67 0.66
N ILE A 269 2.09 17.31 0.38
CA ILE A 269 1.23 16.52 1.27
C ILE A 269 0.27 15.64 0.48
N THR A 270 0.03 14.40 0.94
CA THR A 270 -1.02 13.55 0.37
C THR A 270 -2.40 13.95 0.89
N PRO A 271 -3.43 14.05 0.04
CA PRO A 271 -4.81 14.20 0.49
C PRO A 271 -5.40 12.87 0.98
N VAL A 272 -6.37 12.93 1.91
CA VAL A 272 -7.19 11.78 2.29
C VAL A 272 -8.67 12.17 2.16
N PRO A 273 -9.43 11.52 1.28
CA PRO A 273 -9.05 10.44 0.34
C PRO A 273 -8.30 10.96 -0.90
N GLY A 274 -7.68 10.04 -1.64
CA GLY A 274 -7.08 10.33 -2.95
C GLY A 274 -5.55 10.34 -3.00
N GLY A 275 -4.87 10.21 -1.86
CA GLY A 275 -3.43 10.06 -1.74
C GLY A 275 -2.97 8.60 -1.86
N VAL A 276 -2.56 7.99 -0.73
CA VAL A 276 -1.94 6.66 -0.71
C VAL A 276 -2.89 5.52 -1.08
N GLY A 277 -4.18 5.59 -0.72
CA GLY A 277 -5.13 4.49 -0.95
C GLY A 277 -5.20 4.00 -2.41
N PRO A 278 -5.41 4.88 -3.42
CA PRO A 278 -5.36 4.49 -4.83
C PRO A 278 -4.02 3.88 -5.26
N MET A 279 -2.91 4.33 -4.67
CA MET A 279 -1.57 3.82 -4.97
C MET A 279 -1.37 2.39 -4.49
N THR A 280 -1.99 2.00 -3.36
CA THR A 280 -1.96 0.63 -2.87
C THR A 280 -2.57 -0.34 -3.88
N ILE A 281 -3.75 -0.02 -4.41
CA ILE A 281 -4.44 -0.89 -5.38
C ILE A 281 -3.62 -1.03 -6.66
N ILE A 282 -3.13 0.08 -7.20
CA ILE A 282 -2.40 0.04 -8.46
C ILE A 282 -1.03 -0.66 -8.34
N SER A 283 -0.39 -0.58 -7.17
CA SER A 283 0.86 -1.28 -6.89
C SER A 283 0.67 -2.79 -6.77
N LEU A 284 -0.45 -3.24 -6.21
CA LEU A 284 -0.83 -4.66 -6.26
C LEU A 284 -1.01 -5.14 -7.71
N MET A 285 -1.65 -4.35 -8.57
CA MET A 285 -1.77 -4.67 -10.00
C MET A 285 -0.40 -4.76 -10.66
N ARG A 286 0.51 -3.84 -10.33
CA ARG A 286 1.89 -3.89 -10.82
C ARG A 286 2.62 -5.17 -10.41
N ASN A 287 2.53 -5.57 -9.13
CA ASN A 287 3.10 -6.84 -8.67
C ASN A 287 2.50 -8.04 -9.43
N THR A 288 1.18 -8.03 -9.67
CA THR A 288 0.50 -9.08 -10.44
C THR A 288 1.00 -9.12 -11.91
N LEU A 289 1.21 -7.96 -12.53
CA LEU A 289 1.79 -7.88 -13.87
C LEU A 289 3.21 -8.47 -13.92
N LEU A 290 4.05 -8.11 -12.94
CA LEU A 290 5.41 -8.62 -12.81
C LEU A 290 5.43 -10.15 -12.58
N ALA A 291 4.47 -10.67 -11.81
CA ALA A 291 4.29 -12.11 -11.59
C ALA A 291 3.91 -12.83 -12.89
N GLY A 292 2.90 -12.32 -13.62
CA GLY A 292 2.49 -12.88 -14.90
C GLY A 292 3.59 -12.87 -15.98
N LYS A 293 4.45 -11.86 -15.94
CA LYS A 293 5.63 -11.74 -16.83
C LYS A 293 6.84 -12.54 -16.31
N LYS A 294 6.79 -13.12 -15.13
CA LYS A 294 7.91 -13.81 -14.45
C LYS A 294 9.18 -12.95 -14.32
N GLU A 295 9.03 -11.65 -14.11
CA GLU A 295 10.15 -10.71 -14.01
C GLU A 295 10.85 -10.75 -12.65
N ILE A 296 10.15 -11.14 -11.59
CA ILE A 296 10.71 -11.23 -10.23
C ILE A 296 11.20 -12.65 -9.94
N TYR A 297 10.35 -13.63 -10.18
CA TYR A 297 10.64 -15.05 -9.97
C TYR A 297 10.41 -15.82 -11.29
N LYS A 298 11.39 -16.67 -11.62
CA LYS A 298 11.35 -17.52 -12.80
C LYS A 298 10.71 -18.88 -12.52
#